data_ac844729d5621e62f0bdee158e6f62c5
#
_entry.id   ac844729d5621e62f0bdee158e6f62c5
#
_cell.length_a   1.000
_cell.length_b   1.000
_cell.length_c   1.000
_cell.angle_alpha   90.00
_cell.angle_beta   90.00
_cell.angle_gamma   90.00
#
_symmetry.space_group_name_H-M   'P 1'
#
loop_
_entity.id
_entity.type
_entity.pdbx_description
1 polymer ?
#
loop_
_entity_poly.entity_id
_entity_poly.type
_entity_poly.pdbx_seq_one_letter_code
_entity_poly.pdbx_strand_id
1 'polypeptide(L)'
;MNIRFFFLGIVIISLSPAASAFADAQIICRVKSVGQRVFMLDSGIFSSNVPYKNKSGDFVDWCPENDVQSLSFWRNMAICKFSGLRLGNTLAWGETVIDFAEPSWKRRYRHAKLGQSWKESQPGGRERATCEPL
;
A
#
# COMPACT_ATOMS: atom_id res chain seq x y z
N MET A 1 46.68 40.67 -40.39
CA MET A 1 45.61 40.99 -39.45
C MET A 1 44.83 39.69 -39.21
N ASN A 2 45.18 38.99 -38.16
CA ASN A 2 44.60 37.66 -37.87
C ASN A 2 43.49 37.82 -36.83
N ILE A 3 42.24 37.66 -37.25
CA ILE A 3 41.12 37.63 -36.38
C ILE A 3 40.90 36.17 -35.93
N ARG A 4 41.27 35.89 -34.70
CA ARG A 4 40.95 34.61 -34.07
C ARG A 4 39.52 34.68 -33.52
N PHE A 5 38.62 33.97 -34.15
CA PHE A 5 37.31 33.72 -33.61
C PHE A 5 37.43 32.70 -32.49
N PHE A 6 37.19 33.15 -31.26
CA PHE A 6 36.97 32.29 -30.12
C PHE A 6 35.51 31.79 -30.19
N PHE A 7 35.34 30.55 -30.55
CA PHE A 7 34.05 29.87 -30.36
C PHE A 7 33.92 29.56 -28.86
N LEU A 8 33.11 30.35 -28.17
CA LEU A 8 32.64 30.00 -26.83
C LEU A 8 31.60 28.90 -26.99
N GLY A 9 32.00 27.65 -26.73
CA GLY A 9 31.08 26.53 -26.64
C GLY A 9 30.19 26.68 -25.42
N ILE A 10 28.95 27.04 -25.64
CA ILE A 10 27.93 27.00 -24.59
C ILE A 10 27.61 25.53 -24.34
N VAL A 11 28.13 24.98 -23.24
CA VAL A 11 27.75 23.69 -22.74
C VAL A 11 26.37 23.88 -22.08
N ILE A 12 25.30 23.53 -22.79
CA ILE A 12 23.97 23.45 -22.21
C ILE A 12 23.94 22.18 -21.39
N ILE A 13 24.17 22.31 -20.10
CA ILE A 13 23.89 21.23 -19.15
C ILE A 13 22.37 21.16 -19.05
N SER A 14 21.76 20.27 -19.80
CA SER A 14 20.37 19.91 -19.62
C SER A 14 20.26 19.18 -18.28
N LEU A 15 19.96 19.92 -17.22
CA LEU A 15 19.44 19.36 -15.98
C LEU A 15 18.07 18.77 -16.33
N SER A 16 18.06 17.50 -16.71
CA SER A 16 16.83 16.72 -16.69
C SER A 16 16.36 16.75 -15.24
N PRO A 17 15.14 17.29 -14.95
CA PRO A 17 14.58 17.09 -13.63
C PRO A 17 14.52 15.58 -13.47
N ALA A 18 15.24 15.06 -12.49
CA ALA A 18 14.98 13.72 -12.02
C ALA A 18 13.50 13.71 -11.67
N ALA A 19 12.67 13.15 -12.55
CA ALA A 19 11.32 12.84 -12.20
C ALA A 19 11.44 12.05 -10.92
N SER A 20 11.08 12.67 -9.78
CA SER A 20 10.97 11.96 -8.53
C SER A 20 9.91 10.92 -8.79
N ALA A 21 10.36 9.74 -9.13
CA ALA A 21 9.54 8.61 -9.39
C ALA A 21 8.99 8.13 -8.05
N PHE A 22 8.04 8.88 -7.51
CA PHE A 22 6.93 8.26 -6.81
C PHE A 22 5.99 7.71 -7.88
N ALA A 23 6.57 6.98 -8.86
CA ALA A 23 5.83 6.10 -9.71
C ALA A 23 5.11 5.15 -8.76
N ASP A 24 3.82 5.01 -8.96
CA ASP A 24 2.93 4.11 -8.27
C ASP A 24 3.65 2.78 -8.00
N ALA A 25 4.14 2.61 -6.78
CA ALA A 25 4.85 1.40 -6.42
C ALA A 25 3.84 0.25 -6.42
N GLN A 26 4.14 -0.79 -7.18
CA GLN A 26 3.32 -2.00 -7.22
C GLN A 26 4.07 -3.16 -6.62
N ILE A 27 3.38 -3.92 -5.82
CA ILE A 27 3.90 -5.17 -5.26
C ILE A 27 2.88 -6.29 -5.46
N ILE A 28 3.39 -7.49 -5.60
CA ILE A 28 2.59 -8.69 -5.65
C ILE A 28 2.83 -9.50 -4.37
N CYS A 29 1.76 -9.83 -3.66
CA CYS A 29 1.81 -10.58 -2.42
C CYS A 29 1.06 -11.91 -2.55
N ARG A 30 1.62 -12.96 -1.96
CA ARG A 30 0.96 -14.25 -1.84
C ARG A 30 0.51 -14.44 -0.41
N VAL A 31 -0.75 -14.16 -0.15
CA VAL A 31 -1.36 -14.26 1.17
C VAL A 31 -2.10 -15.58 1.27
N LYS A 32 -1.78 -16.40 2.27
CA LYS A 32 -2.34 -17.73 2.42
C LYS A 32 -3.88 -17.73 2.47
N SER A 33 -4.48 -16.77 3.15
CA SER A 33 -5.93 -16.69 3.34
C SER A 33 -6.69 -16.13 2.12
N VAL A 34 -6.06 -15.30 1.31
CA VAL A 34 -6.71 -14.59 0.19
C VAL A 34 -6.10 -14.88 -1.17
N GLY A 35 -4.99 -15.60 -1.21
CA GLY A 35 -4.27 -15.90 -2.44
C GLY A 35 -3.39 -14.75 -2.93
N GLN A 36 -3.06 -14.78 -4.20
CA GLN A 36 -2.21 -13.77 -4.82
C GLN A 36 -2.97 -12.47 -5.03
N ARG A 37 -2.35 -11.35 -4.62
CA ARG A 37 -2.91 -9.99 -4.78
C ARG A 37 -1.84 -9.02 -5.22
N VAL A 38 -2.21 -8.14 -6.11
CA VAL A 38 -1.39 -7.00 -6.54
C VAL A 38 -1.90 -5.76 -5.82
N PHE A 39 -1.00 -5.11 -5.07
CA PHE A 39 -1.28 -3.86 -4.40
C PHE A 39 -0.52 -2.73 -5.07
N MET A 40 -1.15 -1.59 -5.18
CA MET A 40 -0.55 -0.39 -5.75
C MET A 40 -0.59 0.74 -4.72
N LEU A 41 0.53 1.42 -4.54
CA LEU A 41 0.58 2.66 -3.79
C LEU A 41 0.29 3.81 -4.73
N ASP A 42 -0.90 4.36 -4.64
CA ASP A 42 -1.27 5.59 -5.32
C ASP A 42 -0.95 6.79 -4.42
N SER A 43 0.13 7.49 -4.74
CA SER A 43 0.60 8.65 -3.99
C SER A 43 0.16 9.96 -4.63
N GLY A 44 -1.12 10.09 -4.93
CA GLY A 44 -1.70 11.36 -5.40
C GLY A 44 -1.51 12.49 -4.38
N ILE A 45 -1.35 13.73 -4.86
CA ILE A 45 -1.11 14.91 -4.00
C ILE A 45 -2.27 15.15 -3.03
N PHE A 46 -3.50 14.75 -3.39
CA PHE A 46 -4.71 15.01 -2.62
C PHE A 46 -5.37 13.77 -2.02
N SER A 47 -4.96 12.58 -2.43
CA SER A 47 -5.47 11.32 -1.88
C SER A 47 -4.43 10.23 -2.03
N SER A 48 -4.19 9.53 -0.96
CA SER A 48 -3.38 8.32 -1.01
C SER A 48 -4.29 7.12 -0.84
N ASN A 49 -4.27 6.24 -1.83
CA ASN A 49 -5.05 5.01 -1.86
C ASN A 49 -4.14 3.80 -1.98
N VAL A 50 -4.67 2.67 -1.61
CA VAL A 50 -4.05 1.38 -1.92
C VAL A 50 -5.07 0.53 -2.68
N PRO A 51 -5.19 0.73 -4.00
CA PRO A 51 -5.98 -0.19 -4.80
C PRO A 51 -5.32 -1.56 -4.85
N TYR A 52 -6.12 -2.59 -4.88
CA TYR A 52 -5.66 -3.94 -5.16
C TYR A 52 -6.46 -4.55 -6.29
N LYS A 53 -5.81 -5.41 -7.06
CA LYS A 53 -6.46 -6.11 -8.16
C LYS A 53 -7.21 -7.32 -7.62
N ASN A 54 -8.51 -7.34 -7.82
CA ASN A 54 -9.37 -8.44 -7.40
C ASN A 54 -9.29 -9.64 -8.38
N LYS A 55 -10.03 -10.69 -8.10
CA LYS A 55 -10.06 -11.89 -8.94
C LYS A 55 -10.58 -11.63 -10.35
N SER A 56 -11.42 -10.62 -10.53
CA SER A 56 -11.97 -10.22 -11.84
C SER A 56 -11.02 -9.33 -12.64
N GLY A 57 -9.88 -8.95 -12.08
CA GLY A 57 -8.91 -8.09 -12.72
C GLY A 57 -9.14 -6.59 -12.54
N ASP A 58 -10.15 -6.20 -11.77
CA ASP A 58 -10.46 -4.80 -11.47
C ASP A 58 -9.69 -4.32 -10.26
N PHE A 59 -9.27 -3.04 -10.29
CA PHE A 59 -8.70 -2.39 -9.13
C PHE A 59 -9.81 -1.85 -8.23
N VAL A 60 -9.77 -2.23 -6.97
CA VAL A 60 -10.69 -1.78 -5.92
C VAL A 60 -9.90 -1.32 -4.71
N ASP A 61 -10.48 -0.44 -3.90
CA ASP A 61 -9.83 0.02 -2.68
C ASP A 61 -9.63 -1.13 -1.69
N TRP A 62 -8.38 -1.31 -1.27
CA TRP A 62 -8.02 -2.32 -0.29
C TRP A 62 -8.55 -1.99 1.11
N CYS A 63 -8.54 -0.73 1.48
CA CYS A 63 -8.96 -0.25 2.80
C CYS A 63 -9.84 0.99 2.65
N PRO A 64 -11.09 0.85 2.22
CA PRO A 64 -12.00 1.99 2.11
C PRO A 64 -12.24 2.58 3.49
N GLU A 65 -12.18 3.91 3.60
CA GLU A 65 -12.53 4.59 4.84
C GLU A 65 -14.03 4.53 5.10
N ASN A 66 -14.39 3.99 6.25
CA ASN A 66 -15.75 3.88 6.72
C ASN A 66 -15.78 3.80 8.26
N ASP A 67 -16.94 3.46 8.85
CA ASP A 67 -17.11 3.37 10.30
C ASP A 67 -16.24 2.29 10.96
N VAL A 68 -15.80 1.29 10.21
CA VAL A 68 -15.05 0.13 10.72
C VAL A 68 -13.62 0.04 10.20
N GLN A 69 -13.26 0.83 9.21
CA GLN A 69 -11.92 0.80 8.60
C GLN A 69 -11.34 2.20 8.43
N SER A 70 -10.04 2.32 8.62
CA SER A 70 -9.29 3.54 8.35
C SER A 70 -7.93 3.24 7.74
N LEU A 71 -7.54 4.01 6.75
CA LEU A 71 -6.26 3.92 6.07
C LEU A 71 -5.34 5.05 6.52
N SER A 72 -4.13 4.70 6.90
CA SER A 72 -3.08 5.66 7.20
C SER A 72 -1.78 5.25 6.53
N PHE A 73 -0.90 6.24 6.33
CA PHE A 73 0.41 6.03 5.73
C PHE A 73 1.49 6.50 6.69
N TRP A 74 2.53 5.72 6.80
CA TRP A 74 3.74 6.10 7.51
C TRP A 74 4.96 5.64 6.74
N ARG A 75 5.77 6.59 6.29
CA ARG A 75 6.87 6.32 5.34
C ARG A 75 6.33 5.61 4.09
N ASN A 76 6.87 4.45 3.75
CA ASN A 76 6.44 3.62 2.61
C ASN A 76 5.45 2.52 3.02
N MET A 77 4.82 2.65 4.18
CA MET A 77 3.86 1.68 4.68
C MET A 77 2.44 2.20 4.61
N ALA A 78 1.54 1.35 4.17
CA ALA A 78 0.10 1.55 4.25
C ALA A 78 -0.44 0.70 5.41
N ILE A 79 -1.19 1.32 6.29
CA ILE A 79 -1.74 0.69 7.49
C ILE A 79 -3.26 0.77 7.43
N CYS A 80 -3.90 -0.37 7.30
CA CYS A 80 -5.35 -0.49 7.40
C CYS A 80 -5.74 -0.97 8.79
N LYS A 81 -6.32 -0.08 9.59
CA LYS A 81 -6.89 -0.43 10.89
C LYS A 81 -8.37 -0.76 10.72
N PHE A 82 -8.81 -1.78 11.39
CA PHE A 82 -10.20 -2.18 11.39
C PHE A 82 -10.71 -2.47 12.80
N SER A 83 -11.97 -2.13 13.03
CA SER A 83 -12.63 -2.26 14.32
C SER A 83 -14.05 -2.77 14.12
N GLY A 84 -14.29 -4.04 14.43
CA GLY A 84 -15.57 -4.69 14.20
C GLY A 84 -15.83 -4.99 12.72
N LEU A 85 -14.80 -5.25 11.95
CA LEU A 85 -14.94 -5.65 10.54
C LEU A 85 -15.52 -7.04 10.45
N ARG A 86 -16.59 -7.19 9.69
CA ARG A 86 -17.21 -8.48 9.46
C ARG A 86 -16.43 -9.30 8.43
N LEU A 87 -15.95 -10.45 8.86
CA LEU A 87 -15.28 -11.44 8.01
C LEU A 87 -16.10 -12.74 8.09
N GLY A 88 -17.03 -12.92 7.16
CA GLY A 88 -17.96 -14.07 7.21
C GLY A 88 -18.84 -14.02 8.46
N ASN A 89 -18.72 -15.01 9.34
CA ASN A 89 -19.47 -15.12 10.61
C ASN A 89 -18.68 -14.60 11.83
N THR A 90 -17.59 -13.90 11.61
CA THR A 90 -16.75 -13.36 12.68
C THR A 90 -16.61 -11.85 12.56
N LEU A 91 -16.36 -11.20 13.69
CA LEU A 91 -15.93 -9.80 13.77
C LEU A 91 -14.43 -9.76 14.07
N ALA A 92 -13.74 -8.84 13.45
CA ALA A 92 -12.30 -8.69 13.62
C ALA A 92 -11.92 -7.26 13.99
N TRP A 93 -10.91 -7.14 14.85
CA TRP A 93 -10.27 -5.89 15.27
C TRP A 93 -8.77 -6.05 15.13
N GLY A 94 -8.14 -5.13 14.45
CA GLY A 94 -6.71 -5.20 14.24
C GLY A 94 -6.21 -4.30 13.15
N GLU A 95 -5.12 -4.71 12.55
CA GLU A 95 -4.49 -3.96 11.49
C GLU A 95 -3.81 -4.88 10.46
N THR A 96 -3.77 -4.40 9.24
CA THR A 96 -2.94 -4.95 8.16
C THR A 96 -1.95 -3.90 7.72
N VAL A 97 -0.69 -4.26 7.62
CA VAL A 97 0.40 -3.37 7.20
C VAL A 97 1.00 -3.90 5.91
N ILE A 98 1.05 -3.04 4.90
CA ILE A 98 1.75 -3.30 3.65
C ILE A 98 2.96 -2.37 3.59
N ASP A 99 4.16 -2.94 3.46
CA ASP A 99 5.39 -2.19 3.23
C ASP A 99 5.74 -2.27 1.73
N PHE A 100 5.86 -1.12 1.08
CA PHE A 100 6.19 -1.02 -0.34
C PHE A 100 7.69 -0.85 -0.59
N ALA A 101 8.47 -0.44 0.40
CA ALA A 101 9.93 -0.32 0.30
C ALA A 101 10.61 -1.67 0.49
N GLU A 102 10.21 -2.39 1.53
CA GLU A 102 10.58 -3.79 1.77
C GLU A 102 9.32 -4.64 1.57
N PRO A 103 9.03 -5.08 0.34
CA PRO A 103 7.73 -5.63 -0.01
C PRO A 103 7.27 -6.72 0.95
N SER A 104 6.27 -6.42 1.75
CA SER A 104 5.71 -7.32 2.75
C SER A 104 4.26 -6.99 3.07
N TRP A 105 3.56 -7.98 3.54
CA TRP A 105 2.19 -7.89 4.00
C TRP A 105 2.08 -8.60 5.35
N LYS A 106 1.51 -7.93 6.37
CA LYS A 106 1.36 -8.46 7.72
C LYS A 106 -0.01 -8.10 8.24
N ARG A 107 -0.68 -9.04 8.89
CA ARG A 107 -1.96 -8.83 9.57
C ARG A 107 -1.90 -9.34 11.00
N ARG A 108 -2.44 -8.54 11.92
CA ARG A 108 -2.66 -8.90 13.33
C ARG A 108 -4.07 -8.54 13.69
N TYR A 109 -4.80 -9.47 14.29
CA TYR A 109 -6.19 -9.21 14.67
C TYR A 109 -6.65 -10.04 15.87
N ARG A 110 -7.68 -9.53 16.51
CA ARG A 110 -8.53 -10.27 17.45
C ARG A 110 -9.84 -10.57 16.76
N HIS A 111 -10.52 -11.63 17.17
CA HIS A 111 -11.78 -12.03 16.57
C HIS A 111 -12.82 -12.41 17.63
N ALA A 112 -14.06 -12.25 17.28
CA ALA A 112 -15.21 -12.68 18.07
C ALA A 112 -16.32 -13.18 17.17
N LYS A 113 -17.29 -13.84 17.75
CA LYS A 113 -18.52 -14.22 17.03
C LYS A 113 -19.36 -12.98 16.76
N LEU A 114 -20.24 -13.06 15.75
CA LEU A 114 -21.22 -12.00 15.50
C LEU A 114 -22.06 -11.76 16.74
N GLY A 115 -22.31 -10.48 17.07
CA GLY A 115 -23.03 -10.06 18.26
C GLY A 115 -22.17 -9.90 19.52
N GLN A 116 -20.92 -10.32 19.50
CA GLN A 116 -19.95 -10.10 20.57
C GLN A 116 -19.21 -8.77 20.40
N SER A 117 -18.72 -8.23 21.50
CA SER A 117 -17.91 -7.01 21.53
C SER A 117 -16.41 -7.28 21.56
N TRP A 118 -15.61 -6.23 21.43
CA TRP A 118 -14.17 -6.28 21.64
C TRP A 118 -13.79 -6.97 22.96
N LYS A 119 -14.52 -6.72 24.04
CA LYS A 119 -14.23 -7.30 25.36
C LYS A 119 -14.31 -8.82 25.37
N GLU A 120 -15.14 -9.39 24.53
CA GLU A 120 -15.35 -10.83 24.39
C GLU A 120 -14.43 -11.45 23.35
N SER A 121 -13.64 -10.61 22.63
CA SER A 121 -12.77 -11.07 21.56
C SER A 121 -11.59 -11.87 22.10
N GLN A 122 -11.14 -12.82 21.29
CA GLN A 122 -9.97 -13.63 21.57
C GLN A 122 -8.80 -13.19 20.68
N PRO A 123 -7.55 -13.41 21.11
CA PRO A 123 -6.41 -13.22 20.25
C PRO A 123 -6.60 -14.00 18.96
N GLY A 124 -6.53 -13.29 17.85
CA GLY A 124 -6.65 -13.87 16.54
C GLY A 124 -5.34 -14.38 16.00
N GLY A 125 -5.30 -14.50 14.70
CA GLY A 125 -4.12 -14.93 14.00
C GLY A 125 -3.14 -13.79 13.76
N ARG A 126 -1.93 -14.20 13.48
CA ARG A 126 -0.93 -13.39 12.79
C ARG A 126 -0.69 -14.02 11.44
N GLU A 127 -0.90 -13.25 10.39
CA GLU A 127 -0.57 -13.68 9.05
C GLU A 127 0.57 -12.83 8.51
N ARG A 128 1.43 -13.45 7.73
CA ARG A 128 2.49 -12.78 6.98
C ARG A 128 2.51 -13.31 5.57
N ALA A 129 2.82 -12.44 4.64
CA ALA A 129 3.05 -12.84 3.28
C ALA A 129 4.35 -12.23 2.77
N THR A 130 5.03 -12.98 1.93
CA THR A 130 6.15 -12.48 1.16
C THR A 130 5.61 -11.77 -0.07
N CYS A 131 6.12 -10.59 -0.35
CA CYS A 131 5.77 -9.82 -1.52
C CYS A 131 7.00 -9.56 -2.36
N GLU A 132 6.79 -9.29 -3.64
CA GLU A 132 7.84 -8.94 -4.60
C GLU A 132 7.44 -7.63 -5.29
N PRO A 133 8.41 -6.77 -5.64
CA PRO A 133 8.13 -5.63 -6.49
C PRO A 133 7.70 -6.10 -7.87
N LEU A 134 6.79 -5.36 -8.47
CA LEU A 134 6.26 -5.64 -9.79
C LEU A 134 6.93 -4.74 -10.83
#